data_7180e9a3025b17e074bcf12e5be1c6ff
#
_entry.id   7180e9a3025b17e074bcf12e5be1c6ff
#
_cell.length_a   1.000
_cell.length_b   1.000
_cell.length_c   1.000
_cell.angle_alpha   90.00
_cell.angle_beta   90.00
_cell.angle_gamma   90.00
#
_symmetry.space_group_name_H-M   'P 1'
#
loop_
_entity.id
_entity.type
_entity.pdbx_description
1 polymer ?
#
loop_
_entity_poly.entity_id
_entity_poly.type
_entity_poly.pdbx_seq_one_letter_code
_entity_poly.pdbx_strand_id
1 'polypeptide(L)'
;MITYEFPLNERIRKFLRIEEIFKKMETQMSNKKEFSAHICFATYFDIMSFASRGDLKVELIQEIEKQRLKLKSKIKTKNNIKIQTDLNKIRSQLEKSKVIAGFNFGGDKFLHELKTRANSPFGIVSTDFPEFQFWLESTSFTERKAYFKNKLNDISSIKIAISTLMHLLRNNVVSHSMETKTEEIQYKLDPSLKNDLVIITLPSKPKCFPNISSNKYAVNVHLKIKSGKSQTKAIKFKLGIASF
;
A
#
# COMPACT_ATOMS: atom_id res chain seq x y z
N MET A 1 -17.10 8.70 -6.43
CA MET A 1 -17.04 8.41 -4.99
C MET A 1 -15.62 8.52 -4.52
N ILE A 2 -15.39 8.94 -3.28
CA ILE A 2 -14.06 9.00 -2.64
C ILE A 2 -14.03 7.97 -1.51
N THR A 3 -13.02 7.11 -1.53
CA THR A 3 -12.87 6.03 -0.56
C THR A 3 -11.68 6.30 0.34
N TYR A 4 -11.89 6.15 1.65
CA TYR A 4 -10.86 6.26 2.67
C TYR A 4 -10.71 4.91 3.35
N GLU A 5 -9.47 4.47 3.49
CA GLU A 5 -9.11 3.22 4.15
C GLU A 5 -8.38 3.50 5.46
N PHE A 6 -8.83 2.86 6.53
CA PHE A 6 -8.23 3.01 7.84
C PHE A 6 -7.88 1.63 8.42
N PRO A 7 -6.59 1.32 8.58
CA PRO A 7 -6.14 0.04 9.11
C PRO A 7 -6.41 -0.05 10.61
N LEU A 8 -6.95 -1.18 11.05
CA LEU A 8 -7.22 -1.46 12.45
C LEU A 8 -6.06 -2.14 13.18
N ASN A 9 -5.01 -2.53 12.46
CA ASN A 9 -3.79 -3.11 13.02
C ASN A 9 -2.54 -2.71 12.22
N GLU A 10 -1.37 -2.87 12.85
CA GLU A 10 -0.09 -2.43 12.27
C GLU A 10 0.31 -3.21 11.02
N ARG A 11 -0.06 -4.49 10.90
CA ARG A 11 0.23 -5.28 9.70
C ARG A 11 -0.48 -4.72 8.47
N ILE A 12 -1.78 -4.44 8.58
CA ILE A 12 -2.55 -3.84 7.47
C ILE A 12 -2.07 -2.43 7.18
N ARG A 13 -1.71 -1.65 8.21
CA ARG A 13 -1.09 -0.34 8.03
C ARG A 13 0.20 -0.42 7.23
N LYS A 14 1.05 -1.40 7.53
CA LYS A 14 2.29 -1.68 6.79
C LYS A 14 1.98 -2.02 5.33
N PHE A 15 1.02 -2.92 5.07
CA PHE A 15 0.66 -3.33 3.72
C PHE A 15 0.10 -2.16 2.88
N LEU A 16 -0.80 -1.35 3.43
CA LEU A 16 -1.34 -0.16 2.76
C LEU A 16 -0.24 0.85 2.40
N ARG A 17 0.69 1.11 3.33
CA ARG A 17 1.82 2.02 3.07
C ARG A 17 2.71 1.51 1.93
N ILE A 18 3.02 0.23 1.93
CA ILE A 18 3.86 -0.36 0.88
C ILE A 18 3.12 -0.35 -0.47
N GLU A 19 1.83 -0.69 -0.50
CA GLU A 19 0.99 -0.60 -1.71
C GLU A 19 0.98 0.81 -2.29
N GLU A 20 0.84 1.83 -1.43
CA GLU A 20 0.86 3.24 -1.84
C GLU A 20 2.22 3.67 -2.42
N ILE A 21 3.34 3.22 -1.84
CA ILE A 21 4.68 3.50 -2.35
C ILE A 21 4.87 2.86 -3.72
N PHE A 22 4.44 1.62 -3.92
CA PHE A 22 4.50 0.98 -5.25
C PHE A 22 3.63 1.73 -6.28
N LYS A 23 2.42 2.14 -5.90
CA LYS A 23 1.54 2.94 -6.76
C LYS A 23 2.16 4.28 -7.15
N LYS A 24 2.80 4.97 -6.19
CA LYS A 24 3.55 6.21 -6.44
C LYS A 24 4.66 5.98 -7.48
N MET A 25 5.41 4.90 -7.35
CA MET A 25 6.46 4.52 -8.30
C MET A 25 5.89 4.26 -9.70
N GLU A 26 4.80 3.50 -9.80
CA GLU A 26 4.14 3.23 -11.08
C GLU A 26 3.61 4.49 -11.77
N THR A 27 3.03 5.39 -10.98
CA THR A 27 2.54 6.68 -11.50
C THR A 27 3.69 7.48 -12.11
N GLN A 28 4.82 7.58 -11.42
CA GLN A 28 6.01 8.26 -11.94
C GLN A 28 6.54 7.60 -13.23
N MET A 29 6.58 6.27 -13.28
CA MET A 29 7.06 5.53 -14.44
C MET A 29 6.09 5.52 -15.62
N SER A 30 4.82 5.86 -15.44
CA SER A 30 3.80 5.84 -16.50
C SER A 30 3.70 7.14 -17.28
N ASN A 31 4.07 8.27 -16.70
CA ASN A 31 3.87 9.60 -17.30
C ASN A 31 5.22 10.24 -17.66
N LYS A 32 5.48 10.35 -18.98
CA LYS A 32 6.71 10.96 -19.49
C LYS A 32 6.87 12.43 -19.10
N LYS A 33 5.76 13.19 -19.04
CA LYS A 33 5.79 14.64 -18.73
C LYS A 33 6.07 14.92 -17.26
N GLU A 34 5.60 14.02 -16.38
CA GLU A 34 5.73 14.16 -14.92
C GLU A 34 6.85 13.28 -14.35
N PHE A 35 7.62 12.61 -15.23
CA PHE A 35 8.69 11.73 -14.77
C PHE A 35 9.80 12.53 -14.09
N SER A 36 10.08 12.14 -12.86
CA SER A 36 11.21 12.65 -12.09
C SER A 36 12.08 11.49 -11.62
N ALA A 37 13.32 11.45 -12.10
CA ALA A 37 14.30 10.45 -11.66
C ALA A 37 14.58 10.56 -10.15
N HIS A 38 14.64 11.77 -9.61
CA HIS A 38 14.81 12.00 -8.17
C HIS A 38 13.71 11.36 -7.35
N ILE A 39 12.43 11.55 -7.76
CA ILE A 39 11.29 10.94 -7.09
C ILE A 39 11.33 9.41 -7.24
N CYS A 40 11.73 8.90 -8.41
CA CYS A 40 11.86 7.46 -8.63
C CYS A 40 12.92 6.84 -7.74
N PHE A 41 14.12 7.45 -7.61
CA PHE A 41 15.16 6.96 -6.71
C PHE A 41 14.74 7.02 -5.26
N ALA A 42 14.20 8.15 -4.78
CA ALA A 42 13.71 8.27 -3.42
C ALA A 42 12.65 7.20 -3.12
N THR A 43 11.65 7.04 -4.02
CA THR A 43 10.60 6.03 -3.88
C THR A 43 11.17 4.60 -3.91
N TYR A 44 12.17 4.34 -4.76
CA TYR A 44 12.86 3.05 -4.82
C TYR A 44 13.58 2.75 -3.49
N PHE A 45 14.27 3.72 -2.91
CA PHE A 45 14.92 3.55 -1.61
C PHE A 45 13.92 3.31 -0.47
N ASP A 46 12.76 3.98 -0.50
CA ASP A 46 11.67 3.70 0.44
C ASP A 46 11.19 2.25 0.31
N ILE A 47 10.92 1.78 -0.92
CA ILE A 47 10.51 0.40 -1.18
C ILE A 47 11.57 -0.59 -0.64
N MET A 48 12.84 -0.35 -0.94
CA MET A 48 13.94 -1.20 -0.49
C MET A 48 14.08 -1.21 1.03
N SER A 49 13.90 -0.06 1.67
CA SER A 49 13.92 0.05 3.14
C SER A 49 12.82 -0.78 3.81
N PHE A 50 11.65 -0.90 3.20
CA PHE A 50 10.58 -1.78 3.69
C PHE A 50 10.82 -3.25 3.33
N ALA A 51 11.22 -3.52 2.08
CA ALA A 51 11.43 -4.89 1.58
C ALA A 51 12.57 -5.62 2.33
N SER A 52 13.60 -4.88 2.76
CA SER A 52 14.74 -5.43 3.49
C SER A 52 14.48 -5.74 4.96
N ARG A 53 13.32 -5.38 5.49
CA ARG A 53 12.93 -5.78 6.84
C ARG A 53 12.61 -7.27 6.85
N GLY A 54 13.37 -8.04 7.62
CA GLY A 54 13.28 -9.50 7.64
C GLY A 54 11.91 -10.05 8.07
N ASP A 55 11.11 -9.25 8.79
CA ASP A 55 9.77 -9.60 9.25
C ASP A 55 8.72 -9.57 8.11
N LEU A 56 8.86 -8.67 7.12
CA LEU A 56 7.86 -8.49 6.08
C LEU A 56 7.61 -9.76 5.25
N LYS A 57 8.68 -10.42 4.79
CA LYS A 57 8.57 -11.65 4.01
C LYS A 57 7.87 -12.76 4.80
N VAL A 58 8.23 -12.89 6.08
CA VAL A 58 7.64 -13.88 6.99
C VAL A 58 6.16 -13.57 7.21
N GLU A 59 5.81 -12.32 7.50
CA GLU A 59 4.43 -11.89 7.67
C GLU A 59 3.55 -12.16 6.42
N LEU A 60 4.09 -11.90 5.23
CA LEU A 60 3.38 -12.17 3.97
C LEU A 60 3.15 -13.66 3.76
N ILE A 61 4.16 -14.50 3.97
CA ILE A 61 4.03 -15.96 3.85
C ILE A 61 3.01 -16.50 4.86
N GLN A 62 3.06 -16.06 6.11
CA GLN A 62 2.11 -16.48 7.14
C GLN A 62 0.67 -16.07 6.78
N GLU A 63 0.46 -14.84 6.27
CA GLU A 63 -0.89 -14.41 5.92
C GLU A 63 -1.41 -15.15 4.68
N ILE A 64 -0.58 -15.37 3.67
CA ILE A 64 -0.93 -16.18 2.51
C ILE A 64 -1.36 -17.59 2.96
N GLU A 65 -0.61 -18.22 3.88
CA GLU A 65 -0.96 -19.55 4.37
C GLU A 65 -2.30 -19.57 5.10
N LYS A 66 -2.56 -18.57 5.95
CA LYS A 66 -3.87 -18.43 6.62
C LYS A 66 -5.01 -18.32 5.61
N GLN A 67 -4.85 -17.50 4.57
CA GLN A 67 -5.88 -17.36 3.53
C GLN A 67 -6.08 -18.65 2.74
N ARG A 68 -5.02 -19.39 2.45
CA ARG A 68 -5.11 -20.71 1.81
C ARG A 68 -5.90 -21.71 2.66
N LEU A 69 -5.64 -21.78 3.96
CA LEU A 69 -6.35 -22.66 4.88
C LEU A 69 -7.83 -22.31 4.97
N LYS A 70 -8.16 -21.01 5.08
CA LYS A 70 -9.55 -20.53 5.06
C LYS A 70 -10.30 -20.89 3.76
N LEU A 71 -9.61 -20.83 2.61
CA LEU A 71 -10.21 -21.19 1.33
C LEU A 71 -10.42 -22.71 1.17
N LYS A 72 -9.56 -23.55 1.81
CA LYS A 72 -9.74 -25.00 1.81
C LYS A 72 -11.02 -25.45 2.53
N SER A 73 -11.43 -24.74 3.59
CA SER A 73 -12.65 -25.05 4.35
C SER A 73 -13.92 -24.49 3.68
N LYS A 74 -13.81 -23.64 2.67
CA LYS A 74 -14.96 -23.11 1.91
C LYS A 74 -15.35 -24.03 0.75
N ILE A 75 -16.59 -23.89 0.28
CA ILE A 75 -17.10 -24.61 -0.90
C ILE A 75 -16.16 -24.43 -2.09
N LYS A 76 -15.82 -25.51 -2.78
CA LYS A 76 -14.93 -25.52 -3.96
C LYS A 76 -15.64 -24.90 -5.18
N THR A 77 -15.62 -23.58 -5.26
CA THR A 77 -16.01 -22.86 -6.48
C THR A 77 -14.80 -22.68 -7.41
N LYS A 78 -15.05 -22.52 -8.72
CA LYS A 78 -13.98 -22.22 -9.70
C LYS A 78 -13.12 -21.02 -9.26
N ASN A 79 -13.75 -19.99 -8.69
CA ASN A 79 -13.07 -18.80 -8.18
C ASN A 79 -12.15 -19.11 -7.00
N ASN A 80 -12.63 -19.88 -6.01
CA ASN A 80 -11.82 -20.26 -4.83
C ASN A 80 -10.62 -21.12 -5.23
N ILE A 81 -10.77 -22.03 -6.21
CA ILE A 81 -9.67 -22.85 -6.74
C ILE A 81 -8.61 -21.96 -7.42
N LYS A 82 -9.05 -21.00 -8.23
CA LYS A 82 -8.14 -20.04 -8.89
C LYS A 82 -7.34 -19.24 -7.86
N ILE A 83 -8.03 -18.65 -6.89
CA ILE A 83 -7.38 -17.86 -5.81
C ILE A 83 -6.36 -18.74 -5.04
N GLN A 84 -6.71 -19.97 -4.74
CA GLN A 84 -5.80 -20.92 -4.08
C GLN A 84 -4.54 -21.19 -4.91
N THR A 85 -4.70 -21.38 -6.21
CA THR A 85 -3.58 -21.59 -7.14
C THR A 85 -2.67 -20.36 -7.19
N ASP A 86 -3.26 -19.16 -7.27
CA ASP A 86 -2.52 -17.90 -7.30
C ASP A 86 -1.75 -17.69 -5.98
N LEU A 87 -2.36 -17.95 -4.82
CA LEU A 87 -1.70 -17.86 -3.52
C LEU A 87 -0.54 -18.86 -3.38
N ASN A 88 -0.68 -20.09 -3.91
CA ASN A 88 0.41 -21.07 -3.95
C ASN A 88 1.60 -20.57 -4.77
N LYS A 89 1.32 -20.02 -5.97
CA LYS A 89 2.34 -19.46 -6.84
C LYS A 89 3.07 -18.29 -6.19
N ILE A 90 2.32 -17.36 -5.58
CA ILE A 90 2.88 -16.19 -4.90
C ILE A 90 3.75 -16.63 -3.71
N ARG A 91 3.29 -17.58 -2.90
CA ARG A 91 4.07 -18.15 -1.80
C ARG A 91 5.41 -18.70 -2.30
N SER A 92 5.38 -19.56 -3.33
CA SER A 92 6.59 -20.14 -3.90
C SER A 92 7.56 -19.07 -4.45
N GLN A 93 7.04 -18.00 -5.06
CA GLN A 93 7.85 -16.87 -5.53
C GLN A 93 8.49 -16.12 -4.37
N LEU A 94 7.75 -15.86 -3.28
CA LEU A 94 8.29 -15.23 -2.08
C LEU A 94 9.38 -16.07 -1.43
N GLU A 95 9.19 -17.39 -1.30
CA GLU A 95 10.19 -18.29 -0.73
C GLU A 95 11.50 -18.27 -1.51
N LYS A 96 11.42 -18.26 -2.84
CA LYS A 96 12.58 -18.20 -3.76
C LYS A 96 13.20 -16.81 -3.87
N SER A 97 12.50 -15.77 -3.45
CA SER A 97 12.98 -14.40 -3.55
C SER A 97 14.22 -14.21 -2.68
N LYS A 98 15.28 -13.68 -3.28
CA LYS A 98 16.56 -13.36 -2.65
C LYS A 98 16.53 -12.05 -1.85
N VAL A 99 15.36 -11.44 -1.64
CA VAL A 99 15.23 -10.25 -0.80
C VAL A 99 15.54 -10.67 0.65
N ILE A 100 16.77 -10.40 1.05
CA ILE A 100 17.32 -10.74 2.37
C ILE A 100 17.26 -9.49 3.25
N ALA A 101 17.05 -9.66 4.54
CA ALA A 101 17.28 -8.61 5.52
C ALA A 101 18.68 -7.99 5.34
N GLY A 102 18.75 -6.66 5.24
CA GLY A 102 20.03 -5.98 4.98
C GLY A 102 20.37 -5.88 3.49
N PHE A 103 19.39 -5.69 2.62
CA PHE A 103 19.60 -5.56 1.19
C PHE A 103 20.74 -4.60 0.86
N ASN A 104 21.83 -5.18 0.38
CA ASN A 104 22.93 -4.45 -0.23
C ASN A 104 22.63 -4.33 -1.73
N PHE A 105 22.81 -3.16 -2.34
CA PHE A 105 22.53 -2.90 -3.77
C PHE A 105 23.36 -3.77 -4.74
N GLY A 106 23.82 -4.95 -4.30
CA GLY A 106 24.52 -5.94 -5.13
C GLY A 106 25.86 -5.44 -5.67
N GLY A 107 26.51 -4.51 -4.96
CA GLY A 107 27.75 -3.88 -5.42
C GLY A 107 27.53 -2.72 -6.40
N ASP A 108 26.31 -2.29 -6.65
CA ASP A 108 25.99 -1.11 -7.46
C ASP A 108 26.40 0.16 -6.71
N LYS A 109 27.61 0.65 -7.00
CA LYS A 109 28.20 1.84 -6.37
C LYS A 109 27.35 3.09 -6.59
N PHE A 110 26.81 3.26 -7.79
CA PHE A 110 25.96 4.38 -8.15
C PHE A 110 24.71 4.46 -7.25
N LEU A 111 23.99 3.34 -7.06
CA LEU A 111 22.85 3.30 -6.16
C LEU A 111 23.23 3.51 -4.70
N HIS A 112 24.40 3.01 -4.28
CA HIS A 112 24.86 3.19 -2.91
C HIS A 112 25.14 4.67 -2.61
N GLU A 113 25.82 5.36 -3.51
CA GLU A 113 26.10 6.79 -3.39
C GLU A 113 24.84 7.62 -3.45
N LEU A 114 23.92 7.34 -4.38
CA LEU A 114 22.61 8.00 -4.45
C LEU A 114 21.81 7.85 -3.16
N LYS A 115 21.80 6.65 -2.56
CA LYS A 115 21.11 6.43 -1.28
C LYS A 115 21.73 7.23 -0.15
N THR A 116 23.06 7.28 -0.07
CA THR A 116 23.76 8.07 0.95
C THR A 116 23.37 9.53 0.84
N ARG A 117 23.34 10.09 -0.37
CA ARG A 117 22.96 11.48 -0.63
C ARG A 117 21.46 11.72 -0.40
N ALA A 118 20.60 10.77 -0.74
CA ALA A 118 19.15 10.87 -0.48
C ALA A 118 18.82 11.05 1.01
N ASN A 119 19.70 10.61 1.90
CA ASN A 119 19.55 10.76 3.35
C ASN A 119 20.08 12.11 3.87
N SER A 120 20.70 12.92 3.02
CA SER A 120 21.16 14.26 3.40
C SER A 120 19.99 15.25 3.43
N PRO A 121 20.10 16.37 4.16
CA PRO A 121 19.04 17.39 4.23
C PRO A 121 18.63 17.97 2.86
N PHE A 122 19.54 18.00 1.90
CA PHE A 122 19.30 18.51 0.55
C PHE A 122 18.84 17.43 -0.43
N GLY A 123 18.82 16.15 -0.02
CA GLY A 123 18.49 15.05 -0.89
C GLY A 123 19.49 14.79 -2.01
N ILE A 124 19.04 14.23 -3.12
CA ILE A 124 19.86 13.99 -4.30
C ILE A 124 19.91 15.28 -5.13
N VAL A 125 21.08 15.91 -5.18
CA VAL A 125 21.32 17.13 -5.99
C VAL A 125 22.35 16.80 -7.06
N SER A 126 21.99 17.05 -8.33
CA SER A 126 22.85 16.70 -9.47
C SER A 126 24.18 17.45 -9.49
N THR A 127 24.22 18.69 -8.98
CA THR A 127 25.45 19.48 -8.87
C THR A 127 26.50 18.86 -7.94
N ASP A 128 26.05 18.14 -6.92
CA ASP A 128 26.92 17.49 -5.94
C ASP A 128 27.29 16.04 -6.34
N PHE A 129 26.70 15.55 -7.44
CA PHE A 129 26.92 14.21 -7.94
C PHE A 129 26.98 14.17 -9.48
N PRO A 130 28.15 14.46 -10.07
CA PRO A 130 28.33 14.55 -11.51
C PRO A 130 27.93 13.29 -12.28
N GLU A 131 28.13 12.09 -11.69
CA GLU A 131 27.71 10.83 -12.31
C GLU A 131 26.18 10.74 -12.44
N PHE A 132 25.44 11.26 -11.47
CA PHE A 132 23.98 11.33 -11.55
C PHE A 132 23.53 12.35 -12.60
N GLN A 133 24.18 13.50 -12.70
CA GLN A 133 23.92 14.47 -13.75
C GLN A 133 24.16 13.86 -15.14
N PHE A 134 25.34 13.20 -15.31
CA PHE A 134 25.65 12.50 -16.55
C PHE A 134 24.57 11.45 -16.89
N TRP A 135 24.15 10.64 -15.91
CA TRP A 135 23.08 9.67 -16.10
C TRP A 135 21.76 10.32 -16.52
N LEU A 136 21.41 11.46 -15.92
CA LEU A 136 20.20 12.22 -16.31
C LEU A 136 20.26 12.75 -17.73
N GLU A 137 21.40 13.22 -18.18
CA GLU A 137 21.54 13.83 -19.52
C GLU A 137 21.75 12.77 -20.61
N SER A 138 22.44 11.67 -20.30
CA SER A 138 22.75 10.62 -21.27
C SER A 138 21.64 9.58 -21.48
N THR A 139 20.65 9.51 -20.58
CA THR A 139 19.59 8.49 -20.67
C THR A 139 18.24 9.08 -21.10
N SER A 140 17.55 8.37 -22.00
CA SER A 140 16.17 8.68 -22.40
C SER A 140 15.16 8.27 -21.33
N PHE A 141 13.92 8.79 -21.43
CA PHE A 141 12.81 8.34 -20.58
C PHE A 141 12.61 6.81 -20.62
N THR A 142 12.71 6.21 -21.81
CA THR A 142 12.52 4.77 -22.01
C THR A 142 13.58 3.96 -21.27
N GLU A 143 14.83 4.39 -21.35
CA GLU A 143 15.95 3.74 -20.66
C GLU A 143 15.84 3.89 -19.14
N ARG A 144 15.48 5.07 -18.63
CA ARG A 144 15.23 5.29 -17.20
C ARG A 144 14.10 4.42 -16.68
N LYS A 145 13.00 4.33 -17.45
CA LYS A 145 11.87 3.46 -17.12
C LYS A 145 12.29 1.97 -17.08
N ALA A 146 13.07 1.52 -18.05
CA ALA A 146 13.60 0.17 -18.10
C ALA A 146 14.54 -0.12 -16.91
N TYR A 147 15.40 0.83 -16.56
CA TYR A 147 16.28 0.75 -15.39
C TYR A 147 15.49 0.47 -14.11
N PHE A 148 14.49 1.31 -13.79
CA PHE A 148 13.69 1.11 -12.58
C PHE A 148 12.84 -0.18 -12.65
N LYS A 149 12.31 -0.53 -13.81
CA LYS A 149 11.60 -1.79 -14.00
C LYS A 149 12.48 -2.99 -13.66
N ASN A 150 13.72 -3.00 -14.13
CA ASN A 150 14.67 -4.07 -13.84
C ASN A 150 15.00 -4.13 -12.34
N LYS A 151 15.25 -2.99 -11.70
CA LYS A 151 15.52 -2.92 -10.25
C LYS A 151 14.34 -3.38 -9.39
N LEU A 152 13.10 -3.16 -9.85
CA LEU A 152 11.90 -3.61 -9.16
C LEU A 152 11.57 -5.10 -9.35
N ASN A 153 12.18 -5.76 -10.33
CA ASN A 153 11.93 -7.20 -10.57
C ASN A 153 12.28 -8.06 -9.35
N ASP A 154 13.35 -7.72 -8.63
CA ASP A 154 13.82 -8.49 -7.46
C ASP A 154 12.81 -8.49 -6.31
N ILE A 155 11.98 -7.45 -6.23
CA ILE A 155 10.96 -7.24 -5.19
C ILE A 155 9.53 -7.40 -5.71
N SER A 156 9.38 -7.83 -6.96
CA SER A 156 8.06 -7.99 -7.60
C SER A 156 7.16 -8.98 -6.86
N SER A 157 7.72 -10.03 -6.26
CA SER A 157 6.99 -11.02 -5.46
C SER A 157 6.33 -10.39 -4.22
N ILE A 158 7.00 -9.44 -3.56
CA ILE A 158 6.43 -8.68 -2.42
C ILE A 158 5.27 -7.83 -2.88
N LYS A 159 5.44 -7.09 -3.98
CA LYS A 159 4.37 -6.27 -4.57
C LYS A 159 3.14 -7.11 -4.88
N ILE A 160 3.33 -8.23 -5.59
CA ILE A 160 2.23 -9.12 -5.98
C ILE A 160 1.53 -9.70 -4.75
N ALA A 161 2.29 -10.11 -3.73
CA ALA A 161 1.74 -10.65 -2.49
C ALA A 161 0.86 -9.63 -1.77
N ILE A 162 1.35 -8.41 -1.56
CA ILE A 162 0.61 -7.33 -0.89
C ILE A 162 -0.64 -6.97 -1.68
N SER A 163 -0.52 -6.75 -3.00
CA SER A 163 -1.64 -6.41 -3.87
C SER A 163 -2.73 -7.48 -3.83
N THR A 164 -2.34 -8.76 -3.87
CA THR A 164 -3.29 -9.89 -3.81
C THR A 164 -3.96 -9.97 -2.45
N LEU A 165 -3.21 -9.87 -1.35
CA LEU A 165 -3.77 -9.90 -0.01
C LEU A 165 -4.72 -8.73 0.23
N MET A 166 -4.34 -7.51 -0.15
CA MET A 166 -5.19 -6.34 0.00
C MET A 166 -6.45 -6.41 -0.88
N HIS A 167 -6.35 -6.98 -2.08
CA HIS A 167 -7.51 -7.26 -2.92
C HIS A 167 -8.48 -8.25 -2.26
N LEU A 168 -7.97 -9.35 -1.70
CA LEU A 168 -8.78 -10.32 -0.96
C LEU A 168 -9.46 -9.68 0.25
N LEU A 169 -8.74 -8.86 1.02
CA LEU A 169 -9.28 -8.15 2.16
C LEU A 169 -10.42 -7.22 1.75
N ARG A 170 -10.23 -6.40 0.71
CA ARG A 170 -11.24 -5.48 0.19
C ARG A 170 -12.48 -6.21 -0.35
N ASN A 171 -12.33 -7.40 -0.89
CA ASN A 171 -13.45 -8.22 -1.36
C ASN A 171 -14.28 -8.85 -0.23
N ASN A 172 -13.73 -8.91 0.98
CA ASN A 172 -14.43 -9.42 2.17
C ASN A 172 -15.11 -8.31 2.98
N VAL A 173 -15.37 -7.16 2.39
CA VAL A 173 -16.01 -6.02 3.08
C VAL A 173 -17.49 -6.26 3.30
N VAL A 174 -17.93 -6.12 4.54
CA VAL A 174 -19.35 -5.98 4.90
C VAL A 174 -19.63 -4.48 5.01
N SER A 175 -20.49 -3.96 4.12
CA SER A 175 -20.77 -2.53 4.01
C SER A 175 -22.17 -2.19 4.50
N HIS A 176 -22.27 -1.10 5.26
CA HIS A 176 -23.50 -0.52 5.79
C HIS A 176 -23.69 0.89 5.22
N SER A 177 -24.90 1.20 4.76
CA SER A 177 -25.26 2.57 4.40
C SER A 177 -25.59 3.34 5.66
N MET A 178 -24.90 4.46 5.87
CA MET A 178 -25.00 5.31 7.04
C MET A 178 -25.51 6.70 6.64
N GLU A 179 -26.30 7.30 7.51
CA GLU A 179 -26.74 8.69 7.39
C GLU A 179 -26.63 9.34 8.75
N THR A 180 -26.08 10.54 8.81
CA THR A 180 -25.92 11.27 10.06
C THR A 180 -26.17 12.76 9.88
N LYS A 181 -26.72 13.39 10.92
CA LYS A 181 -26.80 14.84 11.07
C LYS A 181 -25.74 15.39 12.01
N THR A 182 -25.05 14.49 12.75
CA THR A 182 -23.96 14.83 13.66
C THR A 182 -22.61 14.62 12.98
N GLU A 183 -21.60 15.34 13.44
CA GLU A 183 -20.23 15.18 12.93
C GLU A 183 -19.56 13.91 13.46
N GLU A 184 -20.01 13.37 14.57
CA GLU A 184 -19.44 12.20 15.23
C GLU A 184 -20.39 11.00 15.15
N ILE A 185 -19.81 9.87 14.80
CA ILE A 185 -20.50 8.59 14.71
C ILE A 185 -19.62 7.53 15.34
N GLN A 186 -20.21 6.73 16.22
CA GLN A 186 -19.57 5.55 16.77
C GLN A 186 -20.21 4.30 16.16
N TYR A 187 -19.38 3.46 15.54
CA TYR A 187 -19.77 2.16 15.06
C TYR A 187 -19.18 1.07 15.98
N LYS A 188 -20.07 0.28 16.59
CA LYS A 188 -19.67 -0.82 17.47
C LYS A 188 -19.06 -1.96 16.67
N LEU A 189 -17.89 -2.41 17.10
CA LEU A 189 -17.23 -3.61 16.57
C LEU A 189 -17.59 -4.81 17.44
N ASP A 190 -17.73 -5.97 16.82
CA ASP A 190 -17.77 -7.22 17.56
C ASP A 190 -16.33 -7.61 17.94
N PRO A 191 -15.99 -7.63 19.24
CA PRO A 191 -14.64 -7.93 19.69
C PRO A 191 -14.24 -9.41 19.50
N SER A 192 -15.20 -10.29 19.22
CA SER A 192 -14.96 -11.70 18.89
C SER A 192 -14.46 -11.87 17.46
N LEU A 193 -14.77 -10.90 16.57
CA LEU A 193 -14.34 -10.90 15.18
C LEU A 193 -13.02 -10.15 15.05
N LYS A 194 -12.17 -10.70 14.19
CA LYS A 194 -10.94 -10.02 13.81
C LYS A 194 -11.24 -8.98 12.73
N ASN A 195 -11.33 -7.70 13.14
CA ASN A 195 -11.52 -6.60 12.22
C ASN A 195 -10.15 -6.05 11.77
N ASP A 196 -9.91 -5.96 10.47
CA ASP A 196 -8.61 -5.61 9.91
C ASP A 196 -8.58 -4.23 9.26
N LEU A 197 -9.68 -3.81 8.58
CA LEU A 197 -9.73 -2.59 7.79
C LEU A 197 -11.12 -1.95 7.86
N VAL A 198 -11.16 -0.63 8.06
CA VAL A 198 -12.36 0.21 7.89
C VAL A 198 -12.28 0.90 6.53
N ILE A 199 -13.40 0.89 5.81
CA ILE A 199 -13.54 1.58 4.52
C ILE A 199 -14.71 2.55 4.60
N ILE A 200 -14.44 3.84 4.39
CA ILE A 200 -15.48 4.87 4.32
C ILE A 200 -15.57 5.38 2.89
N THR A 201 -16.76 5.31 2.32
CA THR A 201 -17.01 5.81 0.96
C THR A 201 -17.98 6.98 1.01
N LEU A 202 -17.50 8.14 0.56
CA LEU A 202 -18.23 9.38 0.43
C LEU A 202 -18.64 9.66 -1.03
N PRO A 203 -19.64 10.51 -1.28
CA PRO A 203 -19.98 10.99 -2.63
C PRO A 203 -18.78 11.63 -3.33
N SER A 204 -18.82 11.77 -4.66
CA SER A 204 -17.69 12.26 -5.48
C SER A 204 -17.29 13.72 -5.23
N LYS A 205 -18.13 14.54 -4.61
CA LYS A 205 -17.82 15.92 -4.19
C LYS A 205 -18.23 16.10 -2.72
N PRO A 206 -17.52 15.46 -1.78
CA PRO A 206 -17.89 15.55 -0.38
C PRO A 206 -17.56 16.94 0.16
N LYS A 207 -18.43 17.44 1.04
CA LYS A 207 -18.18 18.67 1.80
C LYS A 207 -17.37 18.42 3.06
N CYS A 208 -17.11 17.16 3.38
CA CYS A 208 -16.41 16.69 4.57
C CYS A 208 -15.42 15.57 4.23
N PHE A 209 -14.53 15.28 5.15
CA PHE A 209 -13.62 14.14 5.12
C PHE A 209 -13.64 13.44 6.48
N PRO A 210 -13.46 12.11 6.52
CA PRO A 210 -13.48 11.37 7.76
C PRO A 210 -12.13 11.48 8.48
N ASN A 211 -12.18 11.76 9.77
CA ASN A 211 -11.11 11.49 10.72
C ASN A 211 -11.52 10.27 11.52
N ILE A 212 -10.70 9.22 11.52
CA ILE A 212 -11.08 7.93 12.08
C ILE A 212 -10.15 7.58 13.23
N SER A 213 -10.73 7.17 14.33
CA SER A 213 -10.04 6.51 15.43
C SER A 213 -10.74 5.21 15.80
N SER A 214 -10.04 4.28 16.38
CA SER A 214 -10.60 2.98 16.74
C SER A 214 -9.97 2.41 18.00
N ASN A 215 -10.75 1.59 18.67
CA ASN A 215 -10.30 0.69 19.70
C ASN A 215 -10.86 -0.73 19.43
N LYS A 216 -10.67 -1.67 20.36
CA LYS A 216 -11.14 -3.05 20.21
C LYS A 216 -12.66 -3.17 20.04
N TYR A 217 -13.44 -2.20 20.53
CA TYR A 217 -14.90 -2.28 20.66
C TYR A 217 -15.64 -1.37 19.69
N ALA A 218 -14.97 -0.33 19.17
CA ALA A 218 -15.63 0.65 18.33
C ALA A 218 -14.70 1.36 17.36
N VAL A 219 -15.29 1.82 16.26
CA VAL A 219 -14.71 2.79 15.32
C VAL A 219 -15.45 4.11 15.52
N ASN A 220 -14.71 5.17 15.83
CA ASN A 220 -15.22 6.52 15.91
C ASN A 220 -14.87 7.24 14.60
N VAL A 221 -15.88 7.74 13.92
CA VAL A 221 -15.76 8.51 12.68
C VAL A 221 -16.18 9.93 12.94
N HIS A 222 -15.25 10.86 12.78
CA HIS A 222 -15.52 12.29 12.86
C HIS A 222 -15.48 12.89 11.46
N LEU A 223 -16.61 13.33 10.94
CA LEU A 223 -16.75 13.94 9.61
C LEU A 223 -16.45 15.44 9.67
N LYS A 224 -15.19 15.82 9.45
CA LYS A 224 -14.74 17.21 9.46
C LYS A 224 -15.17 17.95 8.19
N ILE A 225 -15.83 19.10 8.36
CA ILE A 225 -16.30 19.94 7.26
C ILE A 225 -15.20 20.91 6.81
N LYS A 226 -14.99 21.00 5.50
CA LYS A 226 -13.89 21.79 4.93
C LYS A 226 -14.03 23.31 5.14
N SER A 227 -15.22 23.82 5.44
CA SER A 227 -15.51 25.27 5.46
C SER A 227 -15.82 25.87 6.85
N GLY A 228 -15.67 25.12 7.94
CA GLY A 228 -15.93 25.61 9.30
C GLY A 228 -17.40 26.01 9.58
N LYS A 229 -18.32 25.79 8.65
CA LYS A 229 -19.76 26.04 8.82
C LYS A 229 -20.42 24.81 9.41
N SER A 230 -21.24 25.00 10.44
CA SER A 230 -22.01 23.90 11.02
C SER A 230 -22.91 23.26 9.95
N GLN A 231 -23.02 21.95 10.01
CA GLN A 231 -23.74 21.18 9.03
C GLN A 231 -25.24 21.23 9.30
N THR A 232 -26.01 21.67 8.30
CA THR A 232 -27.48 21.70 8.37
C THR A 232 -28.13 20.51 7.66
N LYS A 233 -27.38 19.79 6.81
CA LYS A 233 -27.91 18.65 6.02
C LYS A 233 -27.27 17.33 6.42
N ALA A 234 -28.06 16.26 6.43
CA ALA A 234 -27.58 14.92 6.69
C ALA A 234 -26.50 14.47 5.67
N ILE A 235 -25.42 13.86 6.14
CA ILE A 235 -24.39 13.24 5.29
C ILE A 235 -24.71 11.76 5.11
N LYS A 236 -24.79 11.34 3.86
CA LYS A 236 -24.90 9.92 3.49
C LYS A 236 -23.53 9.39 3.08
N PHE A 237 -23.16 8.25 3.63
CA PHE A 237 -21.90 7.57 3.31
C PHE A 237 -22.06 6.06 3.50
N LYS A 238 -21.05 5.30 3.03
CA LYS A 238 -20.97 3.87 3.33
C LYS A 238 -19.82 3.63 4.29
N LEU A 239 -20.07 2.82 5.31
CA LEU A 239 -19.06 2.31 6.22
C LEU A 239 -18.93 0.81 5.99
N GLY A 240 -17.73 0.36 5.66
CA GLY A 240 -17.40 -1.04 5.46
C GLY A 240 -16.37 -1.52 6.49
N ILE A 241 -16.55 -2.73 6.97
CA ILE A 241 -15.56 -3.43 7.80
C ILE A 241 -15.07 -4.63 7.02
N ALA A 242 -13.77 -4.77 6.88
CA ALA A 242 -13.15 -5.91 6.22
C ALA A 242 -12.29 -6.70 7.20
N SER A 243 -12.32 -8.02 7.01
CA SER A 243 -11.57 -8.99 7.82
C SER A 243 -10.96 -10.06 6.92
N PHE A 244 -9.77 -10.50 7.27
CA PHE A 244 -9.12 -11.65 6.64
C PHE A 244 -9.71 -12.97 7.09
#